data_654c469d724a799d881be0baba72df8c
#
_entry.id   654c469d724a799d881be0baba72df8c
#
_cell.length_a   1.000
_cell.length_b   1.000
_cell.length_c   1.000
_cell.angle_alpha   90.00
_cell.angle_beta   90.00
_cell.angle_gamma   90.00
#
_symmetry.space_group_name_H-M   'P 1'
#
loop_
_entity.id
_entity.type
_entity.pdbx_description
1 polymer ?
#
loop_
_entity_poly.entity_id
_entity_poly.type
_entity_poly.pdbx_seq_one_letter_code
_entity_poly.pdbx_strand_id
1 'polypeptide(L)'
;MKVVSNSSPLIVLTKINRIDLLKHLFTSIYISEEVYREVYEIKKECCPQWIKIAKVKDRMAVDALYAVVDKGEAETIILAKEMNIKQVLMDDRKGVNLAKKMGLEPLRTTTIIGIAYKNGLLADIRKELLNLREKGYWITDYYIEEIIKCFKEH
;
A
#
# COMPACT_ATOMS: atom_id res chain seq x y z
N MET A 1 -10.63 3.68 -10.22
CA MET A 1 -9.94 4.42 -9.15
C MET A 1 -8.46 4.13 -9.19
N LYS A 2 -7.62 5.17 -9.18
CA LYS A 2 -6.17 5.03 -9.27
C LYS A 2 -5.52 5.10 -7.89
N VAL A 3 -4.38 4.46 -7.74
CA VAL A 3 -3.64 4.45 -6.48
C VAL A 3 -2.14 4.45 -6.75
N VAL A 4 -1.37 5.06 -5.84
CA VAL A 4 0.10 4.96 -5.82
C VAL A 4 0.47 4.14 -4.59
N SER A 5 1.32 3.13 -4.77
CA SER A 5 1.66 2.22 -3.67
C SER A 5 3.09 2.37 -3.21
N ASN A 6 3.29 2.32 -1.90
CA ASN A 6 4.59 2.14 -1.27
C ASN A 6 4.99 0.65 -1.32
N SER A 7 6.19 0.34 -0.86
CA SER A 7 6.77 -1.00 -0.95
C SER A 7 6.09 -2.03 -0.06
N SER A 8 5.81 -1.68 1.18
CA SER A 8 5.33 -2.61 2.20
C SER A 8 4.04 -3.34 1.82
N PRO A 9 2.98 -2.65 1.33
CA PRO A 9 1.76 -3.35 0.92
C PRO A 9 2.00 -4.37 -0.20
N LEU A 10 2.85 -4.04 -1.17
CA LEU A 10 3.17 -4.94 -2.28
C LEU A 10 3.91 -6.19 -1.79
N ILE A 11 4.86 -5.99 -0.88
CA ILE A 11 5.67 -7.08 -0.34
C ILE A 11 4.79 -8.06 0.43
N VAL A 12 3.98 -7.56 1.36
CA VAL A 12 3.20 -8.44 2.23
C VAL A 12 2.05 -9.12 1.48
N LEU A 13 1.39 -8.42 0.56
CA LEU A 13 0.32 -9.03 -0.25
C LEU A 13 0.88 -10.13 -1.15
N THR A 14 2.09 -9.96 -1.67
CA THR A 14 2.76 -11.00 -2.44
C THR A 14 3.06 -12.22 -1.56
N LYS A 15 3.50 -12.01 -0.32
CA LYS A 15 3.81 -13.09 0.61
C LYS A 15 2.61 -13.96 0.96
N ILE A 16 1.42 -13.38 0.99
CA ILE A 16 0.18 -14.12 1.26
C ILE A 16 -0.55 -14.55 -0.01
N ASN A 17 0.08 -14.39 -1.18
CA ASN A 17 -0.49 -14.73 -2.49
C ASN A 17 -1.78 -13.97 -2.79
N ARG A 18 -1.86 -12.69 -2.38
CA ARG A 18 -3.03 -11.84 -2.57
C ARG A 18 -2.75 -10.54 -3.31
N ILE A 19 -1.61 -10.46 -4.00
CA ILE A 19 -1.26 -9.24 -4.75
C ILE A 19 -2.32 -8.91 -5.81
N ASP A 20 -2.98 -9.92 -6.37
CA ASP A 20 -4.00 -9.73 -7.39
C ASP A 20 -5.24 -8.99 -6.88
N LEU A 21 -5.45 -8.89 -5.56
CA LEU A 21 -6.53 -8.08 -5.02
C LEU A 21 -6.45 -6.64 -5.50
N LEU A 22 -5.25 -6.11 -5.60
CA LEU A 22 -5.04 -4.73 -6.05
C LEU A 22 -5.52 -4.53 -7.48
N LYS A 23 -5.30 -5.52 -8.34
CA LYS A 23 -5.74 -5.50 -9.72
C LYS A 23 -7.27 -5.42 -9.82
N HIS A 24 -7.98 -6.08 -8.91
CA HIS A 24 -9.44 -6.09 -8.90
C HIS A 24 -10.03 -4.84 -8.24
N LEU A 25 -9.33 -4.24 -7.29
CA LEU A 25 -9.83 -3.09 -6.54
C LEU A 25 -9.54 -1.75 -7.20
N PHE A 26 -8.48 -1.66 -7.99
CA PHE A 26 -8.06 -0.41 -8.60
C PHE A 26 -7.95 -0.54 -10.12
N THR A 27 -8.26 0.55 -10.83
CA THR A 27 -8.13 0.60 -12.29
C THR A 27 -6.70 0.77 -12.74
N SER A 28 -5.89 1.48 -11.95
CA SER A 28 -4.48 1.68 -12.25
C SER A 28 -3.69 1.77 -10.96
N ILE A 29 -2.54 1.10 -10.94
CA ILE A 29 -1.64 1.09 -9.80
C ILE A 29 -0.28 1.58 -10.27
N TYR A 30 0.24 2.61 -9.59
CA TYR A 30 1.52 3.23 -9.90
C TYR A 30 2.48 3.06 -8.76
N ILE A 31 3.75 2.87 -9.07
CA ILE A 31 4.84 2.86 -8.09
C ILE A 31 5.97 3.74 -8.59
N SER A 32 6.72 4.31 -7.66
CA SER A 32 7.91 5.10 -7.99
C SER A 32 9.07 4.18 -8.37
N GLU A 33 10.13 4.77 -8.93
CA GLU A 33 11.35 4.04 -9.25
C GLU A 33 12.00 3.43 -8.01
N GLU A 34 12.01 4.16 -6.88
CA GLU A 34 12.57 3.63 -5.65
C GLU A 34 11.77 2.44 -5.11
N VAL A 35 10.43 2.52 -5.17
CA VAL A 35 9.58 1.40 -4.77
C VAL A 35 9.82 0.20 -5.68
N TYR A 36 9.94 0.42 -6.99
CA TYR A 36 10.28 -0.65 -7.92
C TYR A 36 11.61 -1.31 -7.54
N ARG A 37 12.63 -0.49 -7.24
CA ARG A 37 13.94 -1.00 -6.84
C ARG A 37 13.84 -1.87 -5.59
N GLU A 38 13.15 -1.39 -4.56
CA GLU A 38 13.02 -2.11 -3.28
C GLU A 38 12.25 -3.41 -3.41
N VAL A 39 11.18 -3.43 -4.19
CA VAL A 39 10.26 -4.58 -4.24
C VAL A 39 10.70 -5.61 -5.28
N TYR A 40 11.13 -5.15 -6.44
CA TYR A 40 11.36 -6.04 -7.58
C TYR A 40 12.82 -6.16 -7.99
N GLU A 41 13.52 -5.04 -8.12
CA GLU A 41 14.89 -5.05 -8.65
C GLU A 41 15.87 -5.72 -7.69
N ILE A 42 15.91 -5.30 -6.43
CA ILE A 42 16.83 -5.87 -5.43
C ILE A 42 16.54 -7.35 -5.20
N LYS A 43 15.28 -7.72 -5.14
CA LYS A 43 14.84 -9.10 -4.88
C LYS A 43 14.87 -9.96 -6.13
N LYS A 44 15.15 -9.38 -7.29
CA LYS A 44 15.15 -10.07 -8.59
C LYS A 44 13.83 -10.77 -8.87
N GLU A 45 12.72 -10.11 -8.51
CA GLU A 45 11.36 -10.60 -8.76
C GLU A 45 10.75 -9.84 -9.93
N CYS A 46 9.82 -10.50 -10.64
CA CYS A 46 9.14 -9.87 -11.76
C CYS A 46 8.01 -8.97 -11.28
N CYS A 47 8.03 -7.70 -11.74
CA CYS A 47 6.93 -6.78 -11.49
C CYS A 47 5.73 -7.17 -12.37
N PRO A 48 4.52 -7.32 -11.80
CA PRO A 48 3.34 -7.58 -12.61
C PRO A 48 3.13 -6.48 -13.66
N GLN A 49 2.68 -6.88 -14.85
CA GLN A 49 2.51 -5.94 -15.97
C GLN A 49 1.46 -4.86 -15.69
N TRP A 50 0.51 -5.15 -14.81
CA TRP A 50 -0.55 -4.20 -14.44
C TRP A 50 -0.10 -3.16 -13.41
N ILE A 51 1.11 -3.28 -12.86
CA ILE A 51 1.72 -2.25 -12.02
C ILE A 51 2.58 -1.35 -12.90
N LYS A 52 2.28 -0.05 -12.91
CA LYS A 52 2.97 0.94 -13.75
C LYS A 52 4.04 1.68 -12.96
N ILE A 53 5.22 1.77 -13.54
CA ILE A 53 6.34 2.49 -12.93
C ILE A 53 6.32 3.92 -13.45
N ALA A 54 6.40 4.89 -12.55
CA ALA A 54 6.42 6.30 -12.93
C ALA A 54 7.56 7.01 -12.21
N LYS A 55 8.18 7.96 -12.91
CA LYS A 55 9.30 8.72 -12.39
C LYS A 55 8.80 9.98 -11.70
N VAL A 56 9.29 10.22 -10.48
CA VAL A 56 9.03 11.48 -9.77
C VAL A 56 9.83 12.59 -10.43
N LYS A 57 9.20 13.73 -10.67
CA LYS A 57 9.82 14.89 -11.31
C LYS A 57 10.47 15.84 -10.31
N ASP A 58 9.78 16.15 -9.22
CA ASP A 58 10.23 17.12 -8.22
C ASP A 58 11.14 16.45 -7.19
N ARG A 59 12.44 16.38 -7.54
CA ARG A 59 13.44 15.76 -6.65
C ARG A 59 13.66 16.56 -5.37
N MET A 60 13.55 17.90 -5.44
CA MET A 60 13.70 18.75 -4.26
C MET A 60 12.62 18.44 -3.22
N ALA A 61 11.36 18.24 -3.67
CA ALA A 61 10.27 17.87 -2.77
C ALA A 61 10.53 16.51 -2.13
N VAL A 62 11.00 15.53 -2.89
CA VAL A 62 11.35 14.21 -2.35
C VAL A 62 12.43 14.33 -1.29
N ASP A 63 13.48 15.09 -1.57
CA ASP A 63 14.59 15.26 -0.63
C ASP A 63 14.13 15.93 0.67
N ALA A 64 13.21 16.89 0.59
CA ALA A 64 12.64 17.53 1.76
C ALA A 64 11.87 16.52 2.64
N LEU A 65 11.06 15.67 2.03
CA LEU A 65 10.31 14.64 2.76
C LEU A 65 11.20 13.52 3.28
N TYR A 66 12.30 13.25 2.62
CA TYR A 66 13.25 12.21 3.06
C TYR A 66 13.83 12.49 4.45
N ALA A 67 13.78 13.74 4.90
CA ALA A 67 14.20 14.08 6.25
C ALA A 67 13.25 13.52 7.33
N VAL A 68 12.02 13.16 6.96
CA VAL A 68 10.96 12.73 7.89
C VAL A 68 10.58 11.27 7.70
N VAL A 69 10.53 10.80 6.45
CA VAL A 69 10.13 9.44 6.08
C VAL A 69 11.22 8.81 5.20
N ASP A 70 11.12 7.52 4.91
CA ASP A 70 12.10 6.89 4.03
C ASP A 70 11.91 7.33 2.56
N LYS A 71 12.87 6.99 1.72
CA LYS A 71 12.88 7.45 0.32
C LYS A 71 11.69 6.91 -0.48
N GLY A 72 11.34 5.65 -0.29
CA GLY A 72 10.19 5.05 -0.98
C GLY A 72 8.88 5.74 -0.61
N GLU A 73 8.71 6.04 0.68
CA GLU A 73 7.54 6.77 1.16
C GLU A 73 7.50 8.20 0.62
N ALA A 74 8.65 8.88 0.64
CA ALA A 74 8.75 10.24 0.09
C ALA A 74 8.38 10.26 -1.39
N GLU A 75 8.94 9.35 -2.19
CA GLU A 75 8.62 9.26 -3.61
C GLU A 75 7.15 8.92 -3.85
N THR A 76 6.58 8.01 -3.05
CA THR A 76 5.15 7.65 -3.17
C THR A 76 4.25 8.87 -2.97
N ILE A 77 4.51 9.65 -1.93
CA ILE A 77 3.72 10.85 -1.61
C ILE A 77 3.84 11.88 -2.73
N ILE A 78 5.05 12.19 -3.15
CA ILE A 78 5.26 13.21 -4.19
C ILE A 78 4.71 12.75 -5.53
N LEU A 79 4.90 11.49 -5.89
CA LEU A 79 4.33 10.94 -7.13
C LEU A 79 2.81 11.06 -7.15
N ALA A 80 2.15 10.74 -6.04
CA ALA A 80 0.70 10.90 -5.92
C ALA A 80 0.27 12.35 -6.13
N LYS A 81 1.00 13.30 -5.54
CA LYS A 81 0.72 14.72 -5.72
C LYS A 81 0.91 15.15 -7.17
N GLU A 82 1.98 14.72 -7.82
CA GLU A 82 2.27 15.07 -9.22
C GLU A 82 1.23 14.50 -10.17
N MET A 83 0.76 13.29 -9.91
CA MET A 83 -0.23 12.63 -10.75
C MET A 83 -1.67 12.97 -10.40
N ASN A 84 -1.85 13.80 -9.38
CA ASN A 84 -3.17 14.18 -8.87
C ASN A 84 -4.01 12.96 -8.47
N ILE A 85 -3.35 12.00 -7.83
CA ILE A 85 -3.98 10.79 -7.29
C ILE A 85 -4.04 10.97 -5.77
N LYS A 86 -5.24 10.87 -5.19
CA LYS A 86 -5.42 11.07 -3.75
C LYS A 86 -5.08 9.85 -2.91
N GLN A 87 -5.32 8.65 -3.43
CA GLN A 87 -5.16 7.43 -2.65
C GLN A 87 -3.75 6.87 -2.77
N VAL A 88 -3.16 6.54 -1.62
CA VAL A 88 -1.85 5.89 -1.55
C VAL A 88 -1.95 4.66 -0.65
N LEU A 89 -1.27 3.58 -1.03
CA LEU A 89 -1.14 2.40 -0.18
C LEU A 89 0.11 2.55 0.67
N MET A 90 -0.07 2.55 1.97
CA MET A 90 1.04 2.83 2.89
C MET A 90 0.72 2.31 4.28
N ASP A 91 1.67 1.60 4.89
CA ASP A 91 1.47 0.98 6.20
C ASP A 91 2.20 1.70 7.33
N ASP A 92 3.36 2.29 7.05
CA ASP A 92 4.18 2.92 8.09
C ASP A 92 3.49 4.16 8.66
N ARG A 93 3.46 4.24 10.00
CA ARG A 93 2.76 5.31 10.72
C ARG A 93 3.24 6.71 10.32
N LYS A 94 4.54 6.91 10.21
CA LYS A 94 5.09 8.23 9.85
C LYS A 94 4.68 8.63 8.44
N GLY A 95 4.74 7.68 7.50
CA GLY A 95 4.32 7.90 6.12
C GLY A 95 2.83 8.18 6.02
N VAL A 96 2.01 7.40 6.72
CA VAL A 96 0.56 7.59 6.77
C VAL A 96 0.21 8.98 7.29
N ASN A 97 0.82 9.40 8.40
CA ASN A 97 0.56 10.71 8.98
C ASN A 97 0.98 11.84 8.04
N LEU A 98 2.14 11.72 7.40
CA LEU A 98 2.62 12.73 6.46
C LEU A 98 1.71 12.81 5.22
N ALA A 99 1.30 11.66 4.69
CA ALA A 99 0.39 11.60 3.54
C ALA A 99 -0.91 12.34 3.85
N LYS A 100 -1.48 12.11 5.03
CA LYS A 100 -2.70 12.81 5.46
C LYS A 100 -2.49 14.31 5.54
N LYS A 101 -1.37 14.76 6.10
CA LYS A 101 -1.04 16.19 6.19
C LYS A 101 -0.91 16.84 4.83
N MET A 102 -0.51 16.08 3.82
CA MET A 102 -0.36 16.57 2.46
C MET A 102 -1.62 16.40 1.60
N GLY A 103 -2.75 16.08 2.24
CA GLY A 103 -4.04 16.01 1.56
C GLY A 103 -4.30 14.70 0.83
N LEU A 104 -3.54 13.65 1.12
CA LEU A 104 -3.74 12.33 0.53
C LEU A 104 -4.59 11.45 1.45
N GLU A 105 -5.11 10.37 0.88
CA GLU A 105 -5.92 9.39 1.59
C GLU A 105 -5.16 8.06 1.66
N PRO A 106 -4.37 7.84 2.73
CA PRO A 106 -3.61 6.58 2.84
C PRO A 106 -4.52 5.41 3.22
N LEU A 107 -4.29 4.28 2.56
CA LEU A 107 -4.95 3.01 2.84
C LEU A 107 -3.88 2.02 3.31
N ARG A 108 -4.14 1.38 4.44
CA ARG A 108 -3.25 0.34 4.96
C ARG A 108 -3.58 -1.00 4.32
N THR A 109 -2.65 -1.94 4.37
CA THR A 109 -2.87 -3.30 3.84
C THR A 109 -4.09 -3.96 4.49
N THR A 110 -4.29 -3.78 5.80
CA THR A 110 -5.46 -4.33 6.49
C THR A 110 -6.77 -3.77 5.94
N THR A 111 -6.79 -2.50 5.57
CA THR A 111 -7.96 -1.88 4.95
C THR A 111 -8.24 -2.50 3.58
N ILE A 112 -7.20 -2.78 2.81
CA ILE A 112 -7.34 -3.47 1.51
C ILE A 112 -7.97 -4.85 1.70
N ILE A 113 -7.53 -5.61 2.69
CA ILE A 113 -8.12 -6.92 3.02
C ILE A 113 -9.62 -6.75 3.36
N GLY A 114 -9.95 -5.76 4.17
CA GLY A 114 -11.34 -5.48 4.54
C GLY A 114 -12.21 -5.12 3.34
N ILE A 115 -11.72 -4.25 2.48
CA ILE A 115 -12.44 -3.85 1.26
C ILE A 115 -12.63 -5.06 0.33
N ALA A 116 -11.60 -5.87 0.16
CA ALA A 116 -11.66 -7.07 -0.66
C ALA A 116 -12.71 -8.06 -0.12
N TYR A 117 -12.75 -8.25 1.19
CA TYR A 117 -13.77 -9.07 1.83
C TYR A 117 -15.17 -8.53 1.54
N LYS A 118 -15.36 -7.23 1.72
CA LYS A 118 -16.67 -6.60 1.49
C LYS A 118 -17.13 -6.69 0.04
N ASN A 119 -16.19 -6.71 -0.90
CA ASN A 119 -16.50 -6.85 -2.33
C ASN A 119 -16.60 -8.31 -2.79
N GLY A 120 -16.58 -9.27 -1.86
CA GLY A 120 -16.73 -10.67 -2.19
C GLY A 120 -15.50 -11.35 -2.76
N LEU A 121 -14.33 -10.69 -2.72
CA LEU A 121 -13.08 -11.23 -3.25
C LEU A 121 -12.39 -12.18 -2.27
N LEU A 122 -12.75 -12.12 -1.00
CA LEU A 122 -12.23 -12.99 0.07
C LEU A 122 -13.38 -13.56 0.87
N ALA A 123 -13.32 -14.85 1.20
CA ALA A 123 -14.37 -15.52 1.95
C ALA A 123 -14.20 -15.36 3.46
N ASP A 124 -12.96 -15.27 3.96
CA ASP A 124 -12.66 -15.31 5.39
C ASP A 124 -11.63 -14.21 5.74
N ILE A 125 -12.16 -13.08 6.23
CA ILE A 125 -11.33 -11.93 6.58
C ILE A 125 -10.36 -12.26 7.73
N ARG A 126 -10.80 -13.02 8.74
CA ARG A 126 -9.95 -13.39 9.89
C ARG A 126 -8.73 -14.20 9.42
N LYS A 127 -8.97 -15.18 8.57
CA LYS A 127 -7.90 -16.01 8.02
C LYS A 127 -6.84 -15.19 7.31
N GLU A 128 -7.27 -14.23 6.49
CA GLU A 128 -6.33 -13.38 5.74
C GLU A 128 -5.53 -12.45 6.66
N LEU A 129 -6.18 -11.89 7.70
CA LEU A 129 -5.46 -11.05 8.66
C LEU A 129 -4.46 -11.86 9.48
N LEU A 130 -4.81 -13.10 9.86
CA LEU A 130 -3.88 -13.98 10.54
C LEU A 130 -2.70 -14.37 9.63
N ASN A 131 -2.95 -14.60 8.34
CA ASN A 131 -1.90 -14.87 7.38
C ASN A 131 -0.93 -13.69 7.27
N LEU A 132 -1.43 -12.46 7.25
CA LEU A 132 -0.58 -11.26 7.27
C LEU A 132 0.36 -11.28 8.47
N ARG A 133 -0.18 -11.55 9.65
CA ARG A 133 0.61 -11.58 10.89
C ARG A 133 1.67 -12.69 10.84
N GLU A 134 1.30 -13.85 10.35
CA GLU A 134 2.22 -14.98 10.21
C GLU A 134 3.40 -14.65 9.27
N LYS A 135 3.16 -13.83 8.26
CA LYS A 135 4.19 -13.43 7.29
C LYS A 135 4.97 -12.19 7.71
N GLY A 136 4.81 -11.76 8.95
CA GLY A 136 5.63 -10.68 9.52
C GLY A 136 4.97 -9.31 9.58
N TYR A 137 3.73 -9.17 9.15
CA TYR A 137 2.99 -7.92 9.28
C TYR A 137 2.53 -7.77 10.73
N TRP A 138 3.02 -6.74 11.42
CA TRP A 138 2.72 -6.56 12.84
C TRP A 138 1.28 -6.09 13.04
N ILE A 139 0.48 -6.91 13.74
CA ILE A 139 -0.93 -6.61 14.02
C ILE A 139 -1.34 -7.31 15.33
N THR A 140 -2.01 -6.57 16.22
CA THR A 140 -2.48 -7.11 17.49
C THR A 140 -3.82 -7.84 17.32
N ASP A 141 -4.13 -8.73 18.28
CA ASP A 141 -5.45 -9.39 18.31
C ASP A 141 -6.57 -8.36 18.39
N TYR A 142 -6.39 -7.33 19.20
CA TYR A 142 -7.37 -6.25 19.33
C TYR A 142 -7.62 -5.57 17.98
N TYR A 143 -6.56 -5.27 17.23
CA TYR A 143 -6.70 -4.59 15.94
C TYR A 143 -7.37 -5.50 14.90
N ILE A 144 -7.06 -6.81 14.93
CA ILE A 144 -7.74 -7.79 14.05
C ILE A 144 -9.24 -7.76 14.31
N GLU A 145 -9.67 -7.79 15.58
CA GLU A 145 -11.09 -7.75 15.93
C GLU A 145 -11.74 -6.45 15.50
N GLU A 146 -11.06 -5.32 15.64
CA GLU A 146 -11.58 -4.03 15.22
C GLU A 146 -11.77 -3.95 13.69
N ILE A 147 -10.83 -4.49 12.93
CA ILE A 147 -10.95 -4.55 11.46
C ILE A 147 -12.14 -5.44 11.07
N ILE A 148 -12.24 -6.61 11.66
CA ILE A 148 -13.33 -7.54 11.36
C ILE A 148 -14.68 -6.89 11.68
N LYS A 149 -14.80 -6.25 12.83
CA LYS A 149 -16.01 -5.56 13.23
C LYS A 149 -16.38 -4.46 12.22
N CYS A 150 -15.42 -3.67 11.82
CA CYS A 150 -15.63 -2.58 10.88
C CYS A 150 -16.20 -3.07 9.54
N PHE A 151 -15.70 -4.18 9.01
CA PHE A 151 -16.09 -4.66 7.69
C PHE A 151 -17.22 -5.68 7.67
N LYS A 152 -17.43 -6.44 8.74
CA LYS A 152 -18.55 -7.40 8.83
C LYS A 152 -19.87 -6.75 9.21
N GLU A 153 -19.83 -5.74 10.07
CA GLU A 153 -21.06 -5.11 10.61
C GLU A 153 -21.58 -3.98 9.72
N HIS A 154 -20.80 -3.54 8.76
CA HIS A 154 -21.16 -2.46 7.86
C HIS A 154 -20.98 -2.86 6.41
#